data_0b84b9ea17d31df043cb2a9daa2cc630
#
_entry.id   0b84b9ea17d31df043cb2a9daa2cc630
#
_cell.length_a   1.000
_cell.length_b   1.000
_cell.length_c   1.000
_cell.angle_alpha   90.00
_cell.angle_beta   90.00
_cell.angle_gamma   90.00
#
_symmetry.space_group_name_H-M   'P 1'
#
loop_
_entity.id
_entity.type
_entity.pdbx_description
1 polymer ?
#
loop_
_entity_poly.entity_id
_entity_poly.type
_entity_poly.pdbx_seq_one_letter_code
_entity_poly.pdbx_strand_id
1 'polypeptide(L)' 'MTKASDCKCIICGKQAVAFWPVIDPDIPSHPYCRKCLDKEKLKSMIGAFGEEQGTEFFNAWNAIKK' A
#
# COMPACT_ATOMS: atom_id res chain seq x y z
N MET A 1 6.51 -18.18 -9.43
CA MET A 1 6.38 -16.97 -8.60
C MET A 1 4.97 -16.83 -8.06
N THR A 2 4.85 -16.46 -6.79
CA THR A 2 3.55 -16.27 -6.16
C THR A 2 3.00 -14.90 -6.54
N LYS A 3 1.80 -14.88 -7.13
CA LYS A 3 1.13 -13.62 -7.45
C LYS A 3 0.40 -13.11 -6.21
N ALA A 4 0.26 -11.80 -6.08
CA ALA A 4 -0.49 -11.21 -4.97
C ALA A 4 -1.93 -11.72 -4.94
N SER A 5 -2.53 -11.96 -6.12
CA SER A 5 -3.90 -12.49 -6.21
C SER A 5 -4.05 -13.90 -5.67
N ASP A 6 -2.95 -14.65 -5.53
CA ASP A 6 -2.96 -16.00 -4.94
C ASP A 6 -2.88 -15.96 -3.42
N CYS A 7 -2.64 -14.79 -2.84
CA CYS A 7 -2.52 -14.59 -1.40
C CYS A 7 -3.72 -13.81 -0.88
N LYS A 8 -3.90 -13.86 0.43
CA LYS A 8 -4.96 -13.09 1.08
C LYS A 8 -4.34 -11.95 1.89
N CYS A 9 -5.07 -10.84 1.99
CA CYS A 9 -4.63 -9.69 2.76
C CYS A 9 -4.30 -10.11 4.20
N ILE A 10 -3.12 -9.70 4.67
CA ILE A 10 -2.65 -10.04 6.01
C ILE A 10 -3.51 -9.39 7.10
N ILE A 11 -4.25 -8.34 6.77
CA ILE A 11 -5.05 -7.58 7.74
C ILE A 11 -6.51 -8.06 7.75
N CYS A 12 -7.17 -8.06 6.61
CA CYS A 12 -8.60 -8.33 6.54
C CYS A 12 -8.95 -9.72 5.98
N GLY A 13 -7.99 -10.45 5.41
CA GLY A 13 -8.22 -11.78 4.86
C GLY A 13 -8.89 -11.82 3.49
N LYS A 14 -9.15 -10.66 2.88
CA LYS A 14 -9.69 -10.60 1.53
C LYS A 14 -8.60 -10.83 0.51
N GLN A 15 -8.98 -11.09 -0.74
CA GLN A 15 -8.00 -11.31 -1.79
C GLN A 15 -7.06 -10.13 -1.93
N ALA A 16 -5.76 -10.40 -1.89
CA ALA A 16 -4.73 -9.36 -2.04
C ALA A 16 -4.61 -8.92 -3.50
N VAL A 17 -4.22 -7.67 -3.71
CA VAL A 17 -3.99 -7.12 -5.05
C VAL A 17 -2.52 -6.78 -5.29
N ALA A 18 -1.74 -6.63 -4.23
CA ALA A 18 -0.31 -6.31 -4.35
C ALA A 18 0.42 -6.62 -3.05
N PHE A 19 1.76 -6.72 -3.17
CA PHE A 19 2.64 -6.81 -2.01
C PHE A 19 3.18 -5.43 -1.65
N TRP A 20 3.32 -5.16 -0.37
CA TRP A 20 3.84 -3.90 0.12
C TRP A 20 4.64 -4.11 1.41
N PRO A 21 5.74 -3.41 1.67
CA PRO A 21 6.45 -2.51 0.74
C PRO A 21 7.27 -3.25 -0.31
N VAL A 22 7.61 -2.58 -1.42
CA VAL A 22 8.44 -3.15 -2.49
C VAL A 22 9.73 -2.36 -2.71
N ILE A 23 10.04 -1.44 -1.80
CA ILE A 23 11.15 -0.49 -1.96
C ILE A 23 12.48 -1.09 -1.57
N ASP A 24 12.50 -1.95 -0.56
CA ASP A 24 13.73 -2.52 0.00
C ASP A 24 13.64 -4.04 0.00
N PRO A 25 14.57 -4.76 -0.66
CA PRO A 25 14.55 -6.23 -0.66
C PRO A 25 14.80 -6.84 0.71
N ASP A 26 15.40 -6.10 1.65
CA ASP A 26 15.66 -6.58 3.00
C ASP A 26 14.43 -6.51 3.89
N ILE A 27 13.42 -5.74 3.51
CA ILE A 27 12.18 -5.64 4.25
C ILE A 27 11.16 -6.63 3.68
N PRO A 28 10.62 -7.56 4.50
CA PRO A 28 9.65 -8.52 4.00
C PRO A 28 8.37 -7.81 3.56
N SER A 29 7.93 -8.11 2.34
CA SER A 29 6.66 -7.60 1.83
C SER A 29 5.52 -8.52 2.23
N HIS A 30 4.36 -7.94 2.46
CA HIS A 30 3.16 -8.68 2.82
C HIS A 30 2.05 -8.40 1.81
N PRO A 31 1.15 -9.36 1.57
CA PRO A 31 0.03 -9.14 0.67
C PRO A 31 -1.03 -8.25 1.31
N TYR A 32 -1.56 -7.32 0.54
CA TYR A 32 -2.62 -6.41 1.00
C TYR A 32 -3.73 -6.32 -0.04
N CYS A 33 -4.97 -6.25 0.42
CA CYS A 33 -6.07 -5.90 -0.45
C CYS A 33 -6.02 -4.41 -0.77
N ARG A 34 -6.82 -3.97 -1.74
CA ARG A 34 -6.74 -2.59 -2.21
C ARG A 34 -6.94 -1.56 -1.09
N LYS A 35 -7.93 -1.78 -0.23
CA LYS A 35 -8.20 -0.86 0.88
C LYS A 35 -7.05 -0.79 1.87
N CYS A 36 -6.53 -1.93 2.28
CA CYS A 36 -5.42 -1.97 3.23
C CYS A 36 -4.14 -1.44 2.62
N LEU A 37 -3.91 -1.72 1.33
CA LEU A 37 -2.76 -1.20 0.61
C LEU A 37 -2.79 0.33 0.56
N ASP A 38 -3.93 0.92 0.27
CA ASP A 38 -4.07 2.38 0.25
C ASP A 38 -3.77 2.99 1.61
N LYS A 39 -4.25 2.36 2.68
CA LYS A 39 -3.95 2.81 4.05
C LYS A 39 -2.46 2.75 4.36
N GLU A 40 -1.79 1.67 3.98
CA GLU A 40 -0.35 1.52 4.21
C GLU A 40 0.46 2.53 3.41
N LYS A 41 0.07 2.78 2.16
CA LYS A 41 0.71 3.81 1.34
C LYS A 41 0.53 5.20 1.95
N LEU A 42 -0.66 5.50 2.44
CA LEU A 42 -0.93 6.78 3.10
C LEU A 42 -0.07 6.94 4.35
N LYS A 43 0.03 5.92 5.18
CA LYS A 43 0.90 5.95 6.36
C LYS A 43 2.35 6.22 5.98
N SER A 44 2.85 5.59 4.92
CA SER A 44 4.22 5.80 4.45
C SER A 44 4.43 7.24 4.01
N MET A 45 3.48 7.81 3.30
CA MET A 45 3.56 9.20 2.84
C MET A 45 3.51 10.19 4.01
N ILE A 46 2.64 9.94 4.99
CA ILE A 46 2.57 10.76 6.20
C ILE A 46 3.87 10.71 6.97
N GLY A 47 4.47 9.53 7.09
CA GLY A 47 5.75 9.37 7.78
C GLY A 47 6.90 10.07 7.08
N ALA A 48 6.88 10.14 5.74
CA ALA A 48 7.95 10.75 4.94
C ALA A 48 7.80 12.26 4.81
N PHE A 49 6.58 12.76 4.62
CA PHE A 49 6.32 14.16 4.27
C PHE A 49 5.54 14.95 5.33
N GLY A 50 5.04 14.27 6.36
CA GLY A 50 4.17 14.89 7.34
C GLY A 50 2.70 14.68 7.01
N GLU A 51 1.84 14.86 8.01
CA GLU A 51 0.42 14.53 7.88
C GLU A 51 -0.28 15.33 6.76
N GLU A 52 -0.06 16.63 6.72
CA GLU A 52 -0.70 17.48 5.72
C GLU A 52 -0.20 17.18 4.30
N GLN A 53 1.12 17.23 4.11
CA GLN A 53 1.71 17.01 2.79
C GLN A 53 1.52 15.57 2.32
N GLY A 54 1.66 14.61 3.21
CA GLY A 54 1.45 13.21 2.88
C GLY A 54 0.04 12.95 2.38
N THR A 55 -0.96 13.53 3.04
CA THR A 55 -2.36 13.39 2.63
C THR A 55 -2.61 14.05 1.28
N GLU A 56 -2.03 15.23 1.04
CA GLU A 56 -2.14 15.92 -0.25
C GLU A 56 -1.55 15.10 -1.38
N PHE A 57 -0.35 14.57 -1.20
CA PHE A 57 0.28 13.73 -2.21
C PHE A 57 -0.52 12.46 -2.48
N PHE A 58 -1.06 11.84 -1.45
CA PHE A 58 -1.88 10.65 -1.60
C PHE A 58 -3.15 10.95 -2.41
N ASN A 59 -3.82 12.04 -2.11
CA ASN A 59 -5.02 12.45 -2.82
C ASN A 59 -4.72 12.80 -4.28
N ALA A 60 -3.61 13.51 -4.52
CA ALA A 60 -3.18 13.84 -5.88
C ALA A 60 -2.88 12.58 -6.68
N TRP A 61 -2.20 11.61 -6.07
CA TRP A 61 -1.93 10.32 -6.71
C TRP A 61 -3.22 9.61 -7.11
N ASN A 62 -4.19 9.52 -6.19
CA ASN A 62 -5.45 8.86 -6.49
C ASN A 62 -6.24 9.57 -7.58
N ALA A 63 -6.15 10.90 -7.65
CA ALA A 63 -6.80 11.68 -8.70
C ALA A 63 -6.20 11.38 -10.08
N ILE A 64 -4.87 11.20 -10.14
CA ILE A 64 -4.18 10.88 -11.39
C ILE A 64 -4.55 9.50 -11.91
N LYS A 65 -4.80 8.55 -11.00
CA LYS A 65 -5.09 7.16 -11.36
C LYS A 65 -6.48 6.91 -11.92
N LYS A 66 -7.31 7.89 -11.96
CA LYS A 66 -8.65 7.74 -12.54
C LYS A 66 -8.60 7.82 -14.10
#